data_4859741fb7e29a113c26bd6ccf9ea3af
#
_entry.id   4859741fb7e29a113c26bd6ccf9ea3af
#
_cell.length_a   1.000
_cell.length_b   1.000
_cell.length_c   1.000
_cell.angle_alpha   90.00
_cell.angle_beta   90.00
_cell.angle_gamma   90.00
#
_symmetry.space_group_name_H-M   'P 1'
#
loop_
_entity.id
_entity.type
_entity.pdbx_description
1 polymer ?
#
loop_
_entity_poly.entity_id
_entity_poly.type
_entity_poly.pdbx_seq_one_letter_code
_entity_poly.pdbx_strand_id
1 'polypeptide(L)'
;MRAAVLLLCLALVVPVAQATDWLAWRKVGDATLTWGPFTVYTSQLRTPDGRYGRENQEQALIITYARDIDRDELVEATRDQWQAQGILQREPRSEAWLQMLRSLWPDVRPGTQLAFVLDDGQGQFWYRASAAQKAFIPLGPRQSEAFSTRFLAIWLDPRTQYPELRQQLIGGQK
;
A
#
# COMPACT_ATOMS: atom_id res chain seq x y z
N MET A 1 -29.57 -4.89 -58.45
CA MET A 1 -28.56 -5.44 -57.54
C MET A 1 -28.41 -4.47 -56.40
N ARG A 2 -28.91 -4.84 -55.23
CA ARG A 2 -28.83 -4.00 -54.01
C ARG A 2 -27.71 -4.53 -53.15
N ALA A 3 -26.62 -3.78 -53.02
CA ALA A 3 -25.52 -4.09 -52.11
C ALA A 3 -25.90 -3.65 -50.68
N ALA A 4 -26.06 -4.62 -49.80
CA ALA A 4 -26.25 -4.34 -48.38
C ALA A 4 -24.86 -4.10 -47.73
N VAL A 5 -24.64 -2.86 -47.29
CA VAL A 5 -23.47 -2.49 -46.50
C VAL A 5 -23.74 -2.88 -45.07
N LEU A 6 -23.10 -3.96 -44.61
CA LEU A 6 -23.09 -4.35 -43.19
C LEU A 6 -22.12 -3.41 -42.44
N LEU A 7 -22.69 -2.47 -41.69
CA LEU A 7 -21.93 -1.67 -40.73
C LEU A 7 -21.61 -2.55 -39.51
N LEU A 8 -20.35 -2.97 -39.42
CA LEU A 8 -19.83 -3.67 -38.24
C LEU A 8 -19.52 -2.61 -37.14
N CYS A 9 -20.47 -2.46 -36.21
CA CYS A 9 -20.21 -1.67 -34.99
C CYS A 9 -19.20 -2.39 -34.13
N LEU A 10 -17.95 -1.96 -34.21
CA LEU A 10 -16.90 -2.37 -33.25
C LEU A 10 -17.19 -1.70 -31.91
N ALA A 11 -17.79 -2.41 -30.98
CA ALA A 11 -17.95 -1.96 -29.62
C ALA A 11 -16.55 -1.90 -28.99
N LEU A 12 -16.00 -0.69 -28.83
CA LEU A 12 -14.83 -0.44 -28.01
C LEU A 12 -15.21 -0.73 -26.56
N VAL A 13 -14.83 -1.91 -26.08
CA VAL A 13 -14.84 -2.21 -24.65
C VAL A 13 -13.73 -1.37 -24.03
N VAL A 14 -14.07 -0.18 -23.56
CA VAL A 14 -13.19 0.63 -22.71
C VAL A 14 -13.07 -0.16 -21.42
N PRO A 15 -11.84 -0.58 -20.99
CA PRO A 15 -11.70 -1.18 -19.69
C PRO A 15 -12.16 -0.14 -18.66
N VAL A 16 -13.25 -0.44 -17.97
CA VAL A 16 -13.67 0.33 -16.81
C VAL A 16 -12.49 0.24 -15.85
N ALA A 17 -11.81 1.37 -15.61
CA ALA A 17 -10.80 1.45 -14.57
C ALA A 17 -11.43 0.88 -13.31
N GLN A 18 -10.87 -0.20 -12.78
CA GLN A 18 -11.41 -0.81 -11.57
C GLN A 18 -11.40 0.27 -10.50
N ALA A 19 -12.60 0.65 -10.10
CA ALA A 19 -12.81 1.62 -9.05
C ALA A 19 -12.05 1.15 -7.81
N THR A 20 -11.48 2.10 -7.08
CA THR A 20 -10.77 1.87 -5.82
C THR A 20 -11.78 1.51 -4.73
N ASP A 21 -12.45 0.36 -4.85
CA ASP A 21 -13.50 -0.11 -3.94
C ASP A 21 -13.01 -0.21 -2.50
N TRP A 22 -11.70 -0.41 -2.31
CA TRP A 22 -11.05 -0.45 -1.01
C TRP A 22 -11.17 0.87 -0.22
N LEU A 23 -11.46 1.99 -0.87
CA LEU A 23 -11.76 3.24 -0.17
C LEU A 23 -13.07 3.18 0.64
N ALA A 24 -13.99 2.31 0.22
CA ALA A 24 -15.23 2.04 0.94
C ALA A 24 -15.05 1.04 2.10
N TRP A 25 -13.92 0.35 2.18
CA TRP A 25 -13.65 -0.60 3.27
C TRP A 25 -13.65 0.10 4.62
N ARG A 26 -14.00 -0.64 5.66
CA ARG A 26 -14.12 -0.11 7.02
C ARG A 26 -12.75 0.05 7.66
N LYS A 27 -12.60 1.12 8.42
CA LYS A 27 -11.41 1.36 9.23
C LYS A 27 -11.31 0.31 10.33
N VAL A 28 -10.13 -0.31 10.46
CA VAL A 28 -9.75 -1.17 11.58
C VAL A 28 -9.15 -0.31 12.69
N GLY A 29 -8.15 0.50 12.35
CA GLY A 29 -7.45 1.36 13.27
C GLY A 29 -6.57 2.36 12.54
N ASP A 30 -6.00 3.26 13.32
CA ASP A 30 -5.05 4.26 12.84
C ASP A 30 -3.95 4.49 13.89
N ALA A 31 -2.77 4.87 13.43
CA ALA A 31 -1.60 5.08 14.25
C ALA A 31 -0.74 6.21 13.70
N THR A 32 0.05 6.81 14.55
CA THR A 32 0.99 7.88 14.20
C THR A 32 2.41 7.46 14.53
N LEU A 33 3.30 7.54 13.54
CA LEU A 33 4.74 7.42 13.77
C LEU A 33 5.32 8.79 14.07
N THR A 34 6.01 8.88 15.19
CA THR A 34 6.74 10.09 15.61
C THR A 34 8.22 9.83 15.74
N TRP A 35 9.02 10.86 15.52
CA TRP A 35 10.44 10.88 15.83
C TRP A 35 10.71 12.09 16.74
N GLY A 36 10.95 11.81 18.04
CA GLY A 36 10.94 12.86 19.05
C GLY A 36 9.59 13.60 19.05
N PRO A 37 9.58 14.94 19.03
CA PRO A 37 8.35 15.72 18.99
C PRO A 37 7.71 15.80 17.59
N PHE A 38 8.32 15.22 16.56
CA PHE A 38 7.90 15.39 15.17
C PHE A 38 7.09 14.20 14.68
N THR A 39 5.96 14.48 14.04
CA THR A 39 5.19 13.47 13.30
C THR A 39 5.90 13.17 11.98
N VAL A 40 6.13 11.90 11.71
CA VAL A 40 6.69 11.42 10.44
C VAL A 40 5.55 11.11 9.47
N TYR A 41 4.59 10.29 9.91
CA TYR A 41 3.37 9.99 9.16
C TYR A 41 2.24 9.54 10.09
N THR A 42 1.03 9.56 9.57
CA THR A 42 -0.11 8.82 10.11
C THR A 42 -0.41 7.65 9.19
N SER A 43 -0.87 6.55 9.76
CA SER A 43 -1.24 5.34 9.02
C SER A 43 -2.65 4.91 9.40
N GLN A 44 -3.36 4.31 8.45
CA GLN A 44 -4.70 3.78 8.65
C GLN A 44 -4.80 2.41 8.00
N LEU A 45 -5.30 1.44 8.73
CA LEU A 45 -5.62 0.12 8.21
C LEU A 45 -7.13 0.01 7.95
N ARG A 46 -7.48 -0.54 6.80
CA ARG A 46 -8.86 -0.85 6.39
C ARG A 46 -8.98 -2.29 5.94
N THR A 47 -10.12 -2.88 6.20
CA THR A 47 -10.52 -4.21 5.70
C THR A 47 -12.00 -4.17 5.29
N PRO A 48 -12.49 -5.10 4.48
CA PRO A 48 -13.89 -5.13 4.07
C PRO A 48 -14.88 -5.10 5.25
N ASP A 49 -14.55 -5.79 6.34
CA ASP A 49 -15.41 -5.91 7.53
C ASP A 49 -14.98 -5.04 8.72
N GLY A 50 -13.86 -4.34 8.63
CA GLY A 50 -13.31 -3.50 9.70
C GLY A 50 -12.59 -4.28 10.79
N ARG A 51 -12.16 -5.50 10.52
CA ARG A 51 -11.45 -6.37 11.47
C ARG A 51 -10.14 -6.88 10.89
N TYR A 52 -9.12 -6.94 11.70
CA TYR A 52 -7.87 -7.60 11.36
C TYR A 52 -7.81 -8.99 11.99
N GLY A 53 -7.72 -10.02 11.16
CA GLY A 53 -7.71 -11.41 11.64
C GLY A 53 -6.49 -12.20 11.17
N ARG A 54 -5.88 -11.85 10.04
CA ARG A 54 -4.73 -12.59 9.48
C ARG A 54 -3.95 -11.76 8.47
N GLU A 55 -2.69 -12.12 8.26
CA GLU A 55 -1.75 -11.37 7.42
C GLU A 55 -2.15 -11.26 5.94
N ASN A 56 -2.74 -12.31 5.39
CA ASN A 56 -3.05 -12.38 3.96
C ASN A 56 -4.52 -12.11 3.62
N GLN A 57 -5.28 -11.51 4.54
CA GLN A 57 -6.64 -11.06 4.23
C GLN A 57 -6.64 -9.84 3.33
N GLU A 58 -7.78 -9.56 2.71
CA GLU A 58 -8.00 -8.30 2.01
C GLU A 58 -7.85 -7.12 2.97
N GLN A 59 -6.94 -6.20 2.66
CA GLN A 59 -6.59 -5.10 3.53
C GLN A 59 -5.93 -3.96 2.76
N ALA A 60 -6.12 -2.75 3.23
CA ALA A 60 -5.49 -1.55 2.70
C ALA A 60 -4.79 -0.79 3.83
N LEU A 61 -3.49 -0.57 3.67
CA LEU A 61 -2.70 0.30 4.52
C LEU A 61 -2.49 1.63 3.82
N ILE A 62 -2.97 2.72 4.42
CA ILE A 62 -2.85 4.07 3.88
C ILE A 62 -1.90 4.85 4.78
N ILE A 63 -0.85 5.41 4.20
CA ILE A 63 0.13 6.25 4.91
C ILE A 63 -0.01 7.68 4.39
N THR A 64 -0.20 8.62 5.32
CA THR A 64 -0.23 10.06 5.06
C THR A 64 1.02 10.68 5.65
N TYR A 65 1.91 11.15 4.80
CA TYR A 65 3.18 11.73 5.24
C TYR A 65 3.00 13.14 5.81
N ALA A 66 3.78 13.46 6.82
CA ALA A 66 3.78 14.77 7.49
C ALA A 66 5.07 15.57 7.23
N ARG A 67 6.00 15.01 6.46
CA ARG A 67 7.32 15.58 6.16
C ARG A 67 7.70 15.36 4.70
N ASP A 68 8.66 16.17 4.23
CA ASP A 68 9.40 15.86 3.01
C ASP A 68 10.32 14.67 3.28
N ILE A 69 10.20 13.61 2.48
CA ILE A 69 11.06 12.43 2.53
C ILE A 69 11.31 12.03 1.08
N ASP A 70 12.56 11.92 0.70
CA ASP A 70 12.87 11.47 -0.64
C ASP A 70 12.69 9.95 -0.79
N ARG A 71 12.56 9.53 -2.03
CA ARG A 71 12.34 8.12 -2.37
C ARG A 71 13.43 7.20 -1.83
N ASP A 72 14.68 7.62 -1.87
CA ASP A 72 15.80 6.81 -1.42
C ASP A 72 15.74 6.61 0.10
N GLU A 73 15.35 7.63 0.86
CA GLU A 73 15.11 7.50 2.30
C GLU A 73 13.96 6.54 2.61
N LEU A 74 12.87 6.57 1.83
CA LEU A 74 11.76 5.62 1.98
C LEU A 74 12.21 4.17 1.75
N VAL A 75 13.04 3.94 0.74
CA VAL A 75 13.58 2.62 0.41
C VAL A 75 14.56 2.14 1.49
N GLU A 76 15.45 3.02 1.98
CA GLU A 76 16.37 2.67 3.07
C GLU A 76 15.63 2.37 4.36
N ALA A 77 14.58 3.11 4.70
CA ALA A 77 13.73 2.79 5.85
C ALA A 77 13.08 1.40 5.72
N THR A 78 12.65 1.03 4.53
CA THR A 78 12.13 -0.32 4.25
C THR A 78 13.22 -1.38 4.42
N ARG A 79 14.42 -1.13 3.92
CA ARG A 79 15.59 -2.00 4.11
C ARG A 79 15.88 -2.24 5.59
N ASP A 80 15.94 -1.18 6.37
CA ASP A 80 16.23 -1.24 7.81
C ASP A 80 15.19 -2.09 8.55
N GLN A 81 13.91 -1.93 8.23
CA GLN A 81 12.85 -2.75 8.81
C GLN A 81 12.99 -4.23 8.41
N TRP A 82 13.25 -4.51 7.16
CA TRP A 82 13.46 -5.88 6.68
C TRP A 82 14.73 -6.51 7.28
N GLN A 83 15.77 -5.73 7.51
CA GLN A 83 16.95 -6.19 8.21
C GLN A 83 16.63 -6.55 9.67
N ALA A 84 15.96 -5.66 10.39
CA ALA A 84 15.58 -5.88 11.78
C ALA A 84 14.65 -7.10 11.95
N GLN A 85 13.78 -7.37 10.98
CA GLN A 85 12.90 -8.55 10.97
C GLN A 85 13.57 -9.82 10.40
N GLY A 86 14.83 -9.74 9.98
CA GLY A 86 15.54 -10.85 9.39
C GLY A 86 15.06 -11.26 7.99
N ILE A 87 14.32 -10.38 7.30
CA ILE A 87 13.78 -10.65 5.96
C ILE A 87 14.90 -10.62 4.91
N LEU A 88 15.84 -9.66 5.02
CA LEU A 88 16.97 -9.57 4.08
C LEU A 88 17.78 -10.86 4.01
N GLN A 89 17.94 -11.55 5.12
CA GLN A 89 18.72 -12.78 5.19
C GLN A 89 17.96 -14.02 4.71
N ARG A 90 16.64 -14.02 4.84
CA ARG A 90 15.79 -15.18 4.55
C ARG A 90 15.09 -15.13 3.19
N GLU A 91 14.99 -13.95 2.60
CA GLU A 91 14.31 -13.75 1.32
C GLU A 91 15.31 -13.32 0.25
N PRO A 92 15.73 -14.23 -0.63
CA PRO A 92 16.74 -13.94 -1.67
C PRO A 92 16.33 -12.84 -2.65
N ARG A 93 15.02 -12.57 -2.78
CA ARG A 93 14.49 -11.54 -3.69
C ARG A 93 14.45 -10.15 -3.06
N SER A 94 14.79 -10.00 -1.78
CA SER A 94 14.62 -8.75 -1.04
C SER A 94 15.35 -7.57 -1.69
N GLU A 95 16.57 -7.78 -2.19
CA GLU A 95 17.33 -6.73 -2.89
C GLU A 95 16.66 -6.30 -4.19
N ALA A 96 16.14 -7.24 -4.99
CA ALA A 96 15.40 -6.92 -6.20
C ALA A 96 14.11 -6.16 -5.90
N TRP A 97 13.44 -6.50 -4.80
CA TRP A 97 12.25 -5.78 -4.33
C TRP A 97 12.57 -4.34 -3.92
N LEU A 98 13.68 -4.12 -3.22
CA LEU A 98 14.11 -2.75 -2.86
C LEU A 98 14.42 -1.91 -4.12
N GLN A 99 15.06 -2.49 -5.12
CA GLN A 99 15.29 -1.81 -6.40
C GLN A 99 13.97 -1.51 -7.12
N MET A 100 13.03 -2.43 -7.10
CA MET A 100 11.68 -2.21 -7.64
C MET A 100 10.98 -1.04 -6.93
N LEU A 101 11.00 -0.99 -5.60
CA LEU A 101 10.44 0.13 -4.83
C LEU A 101 11.07 1.46 -5.22
N ARG A 102 12.39 1.51 -5.39
CA ARG A 102 13.12 2.70 -5.84
C ARG A 102 12.66 3.17 -7.23
N SER A 103 12.24 2.27 -8.09
CA SER A 103 11.72 2.61 -9.42
C SER A 103 10.26 3.06 -9.41
N LEU A 104 9.47 2.63 -8.41
CA LEU A 104 8.03 2.89 -8.35
C LEU A 104 7.67 4.13 -7.53
N TRP A 105 8.32 4.32 -6.40
CA TRP A 105 7.91 5.35 -5.43
C TRP A 105 8.35 6.75 -5.87
N PRO A 106 7.50 7.77 -5.66
CA PRO A 106 7.89 9.16 -5.75
C PRO A 106 8.55 9.64 -4.45
N ASP A 107 9.14 10.83 -4.49
CA ASP A 107 9.36 11.61 -3.28
C ASP A 107 8.01 11.98 -2.66
N VAL A 108 7.96 12.08 -1.35
CA VAL A 108 6.73 12.44 -0.63
C VAL A 108 6.90 13.77 0.07
N ARG A 109 5.77 14.45 0.28
CA ARG A 109 5.67 15.76 0.94
C ARG A 109 4.57 15.71 1.99
N PRO A 110 4.49 16.71 2.89
CA PRO A 110 3.36 16.80 3.81
C PRO A 110 2.02 16.71 3.07
N GLY A 111 1.17 15.76 3.49
CA GLY A 111 -0.12 15.46 2.87
C GLY A 111 -0.11 14.42 1.77
N THR A 112 1.05 14.03 1.22
CA THR A 112 1.15 12.91 0.26
C THR A 112 0.65 11.62 0.89
N GLN A 113 -0.11 10.85 0.13
CA GLN A 113 -0.57 9.53 0.55
C GLN A 113 -0.03 8.44 -0.37
N LEU A 114 0.54 7.42 0.24
CA LEU A 114 0.81 6.13 -0.38
C LEU A 114 -0.11 5.10 0.28
N ALA A 115 -0.74 4.27 -0.53
CA ALA A 115 -1.51 3.14 -0.04
C ALA A 115 -0.98 1.84 -0.62
N PHE A 116 -1.06 0.78 0.16
CA PHE A 116 -0.78 -0.58 -0.30
C PHE A 116 -2.02 -1.43 -0.03
N VAL A 117 -2.57 -1.99 -1.08
CA VAL A 117 -3.82 -2.75 -1.03
C VAL A 117 -3.54 -4.19 -1.41
N LEU A 118 -3.82 -5.10 -0.49
CA LEU A 118 -3.79 -6.54 -0.72
C LEU A 118 -5.21 -7.01 -1.02
N ASP A 119 -5.40 -7.55 -2.20
CA ASP A 119 -6.67 -8.05 -2.71
C ASP A 119 -6.40 -9.26 -3.60
N ASP A 120 -7.18 -10.32 -3.42
CA ASP A 120 -7.04 -11.58 -4.17
C ASP A 120 -5.58 -12.11 -4.20
N GLY A 121 -4.91 -12.06 -3.05
CA GLY A 121 -3.53 -12.55 -2.89
C GLY A 121 -2.45 -11.71 -3.57
N GLN A 122 -2.79 -10.56 -4.14
CA GLN A 122 -1.85 -9.68 -4.82
C GLN A 122 -1.91 -8.26 -4.25
N GLY A 123 -0.75 -7.61 -4.13
CA GLY A 123 -0.64 -6.25 -3.65
C GLY A 123 -0.60 -5.22 -4.78
N GLN A 124 -1.08 -4.03 -4.53
CA GLN A 124 -0.98 -2.88 -5.43
C GLN A 124 -0.61 -1.63 -4.65
N PHE A 125 0.39 -0.90 -5.11
CA PHE A 125 0.66 0.44 -4.63
C PHE A 125 -0.24 1.48 -5.29
N TRP A 126 -0.66 2.47 -4.50
CA TRP A 126 -1.49 3.58 -4.92
C TRP A 126 -0.91 4.89 -4.38
N TYR A 127 -1.08 5.95 -5.14
CA TYR A 127 -0.56 7.28 -4.81
C TYR A 127 -1.59 8.36 -5.05
N ARG A 128 -1.59 9.37 -4.19
CA ARG A 128 -2.14 10.69 -4.47
C ARG A 128 -1.33 11.78 -3.76
N ALA A 129 -1.23 12.96 -4.38
CA ALA A 129 -0.40 14.04 -3.84
C ALA A 129 -0.95 14.64 -2.55
N SER A 130 -2.27 14.58 -2.36
CA SER A 130 -2.93 15.02 -1.12
C SER A 130 -4.29 14.34 -0.93
N ALA A 131 -4.78 14.33 0.32
CA ALA A 131 -6.12 13.82 0.63
C ALA A 131 -7.26 14.64 -0.02
N ALA A 132 -6.99 15.87 -0.46
CA ALA A 132 -7.93 16.69 -1.20
C ALA A 132 -8.19 16.19 -2.63
N GLN A 133 -7.27 15.42 -3.21
CA GLN A 133 -7.48 14.76 -4.49
C GLN A 133 -8.46 13.59 -4.32
N LYS A 134 -9.46 13.50 -5.19
CA LYS A 134 -10.48 12.45 -5.09
C LYS A 134 -9.95 11.06 -5.46
N ALA A 135 -9.02 10.98 -6.40
CA ALA A 135 -8.55 9.71 -6.94
C ALA A 135 -7.13 9.37 -6.50
N PHE A 136 -6.92 8.11 -6.14
CA PHE A 136 -5.61 7.48 -6.12
C PHE A 136 -5.26 6.98 -7.53
N ILE A 137 -3.99 7.04 -7.88
CA ILE A 137 -3.45 6.44 -9.10
C ILE A 137 -2.63 5.21 -8.75
N PRO A 138 -2.71 4.12 -9.51
CA PRO A 138 -1.89 2.93 -9.27
C PRO A 138 -0.42 3.23 -9.62
N LEU A 139 0.49 2.69 -8.81
CA LEU A 139 1.93 2.74 -9.06
C LEU A 139 2.43 1.34 -9.42
N GLY A 140 2.88 1.19 -10.67
CA GLY A 140 3.46 -0.04 -11.18
C GLY A 140 2.49 -1.22 -11.24
N PRO A 141 3.01 -2.43 -11.48
CA PRO A 141 2.21 -3.64 -11.59
C PRO A 141 1.78 -4.15 -10.21
N ARG A 142 0.82 -5.08 -10.22
CA ARG A 142 0.47 -5.84 -9.03
C ARG A 142 1.66 -6.66 -8.54
N GLN A 143 1.82 -6.73 -7.23
CA GLN A 143 2.91 -7.40 -6.56
C GLN A 143 2.49 -8.82 -6.13
N SER A 144 3.46 -9.72 -6.04
CA SER A 144 3.22 -11.09 -5.57
C SER A 144 2.75 -11.12 -4.10
N GLU A 145 2.08 -12.19 -3.72
CA GLU A 145 1.70 -12.46 -2.33
C GLU A 145 2.92 -12.46 -1.41
N ALA A 146 4.04 -13.07 -1.84
CA ALA A 146 5.26 -13.12 -1.06
C ALA A 146 5.82 -11.72 -0.75
N PHE A 147 5.90 -10.84 -1.74
CA PHE A 147 6.29 -9.45 -1.52
C PHE A 147 5.30 -8.74 -0.58
N SER A 148 4.01 -8.88 -0.86
CA SER A 148 2.94 -8.20 -0.12
C SER A 148 2.95 -8.53 1.37
N THR A 149 3.13 -9.81 1.69
CA THR A 149 3.25 -10.29 3.08
C THR A 149 4.47 -9.67 3.77
N ARG A 150 5.62 -9.64 3.11
CA ARG A 150 6.85 -9.07 3.68
C ARG A 150 6.79 -7.56 3.83
N PHE A 151 6.14 -6.88 2.90
CA PHE A 151 5.95 -5.44 2.97
C PHE A 151 5.02 -5.04 4.11
N LEU A 152 3.84 -5.65 4.19
CA LEU A 152 2.89 -5.38 5.27
C LEU A 152 3.40 -5.81 6.65
N ALA A 153 4.30 -6.78 6.72
CA ALA A 153 4.94 -7.23 7.96
C ALA A 153 5.68 -6.11 8.70
N ILE A 154 6.12 -5.07 8.02
CA ILE A 154 6.76 -3.90 8.64
C ILE A 154 5.85 -3.30 9.72
N TRP A 155 4.54 -3.26 9.48
CA TRP A 155 3.55 -2.71 10.41
C TRP A 155 2.76 -3.77 11.19
N LEU A 156 2.54 -4.94 10.61
CA LEU A 156 1.52 -5.88 11.08
C LEU A 156 2.06 -7.17 11.68
N ASP A 157 3.33 -7.53 11.43
CA ASP A 157 3.95 -8.70 12.07
C ASP A 157 4.10 -8.44 13.57
N PRO A 158 3.80 -9.43 14.45
CA PRO A 158 4.03 -9.32 15.89
C PRO A 158 5.48 -8.96 16.28
N ARG A 159 6.44 -9.23 15.39
CA ARG A 159 7.87 -8.91 15.58
C ARG A 159 8.27 -7.56 15.01
N THR A 160 7.32 -6.70 14.65
CA THR A 160 7.61 -5.35 14.18
C THR A 160 8.44 -4.55 15.19
N GLN A 161 9.25 -3.62 14.68
CA GLN A 161 9.98 -2.67 15.53
C GLN A 161 9.05 -1.63 16.19
N TYR A 162 7.78 -1.60 15.80
CA TYR A 162 6.76 -0.64 16.27
C TYR A 162 5.54 -1.36 16.88
N PRO A 163 5.70 -2.08 18.02
CA PRO A 163 4.61 -2.89 18.58
C PRO A 163 3.38 -2.05 18.98
N GLU A 164 3.58 -0.84 19.48
CA GLU A 164 2.47 0.05 19.86
C GLU A 164 1.71 0.54 18.64
N LEU A 165 2.41 0.91 17.58
CA LEU A 165 1.82 1.32 16.32
C LEU A 165 1.00 0.16 15.72
N ARG A 166 1.53 -1.06 15.76
CA ARG A 166 0.81 -2.26 15.35
C ARG A 166 -0.49 -2.44 16.12
N GLN A 167 -0.45 -2.35 17.45
CA GLN A 167 -1.65 -2.51 18.28
C GLN A 167 -2.74 -1.49 17.92
N GLN A 168 -2.36 -0.24 17.68
CA GLN A 168 -3.29 0.80 17.24
C GLN A 168 -3.89 0.47 15.86
N LEU A 169 -3.07 0.04 14.91
CA LEU A 169 -3.53 -0.31 13.57
C LEU A 169 -4.50 -1.48 13.54
N ILE A 170 -4.25 -2.52 14.32
CA ILE A 170 -5.13 -3.70 14.36
C ILE A 170 -6.37 -3.52 15.24
N GLY A 171 -6.63 -2.29 15.73
CA GLY A 171 -7.83 -1.95 16.47
C GLY A 171 -7.74 -2.18 17.97
N GLY A 172 -6.54 -2.26 18.55
CA GLY A 172 -6.34 -2.37 20.00
C GLY A 172 -7.13 -3.55 20.58
N GLN A 173 -6.92 -4.75 20.06
CA GLN A 173 -7.55 -5.93 20.64
C GLN A 173 -7.08 -6.08 22.10
N LYS A 174 -8.01 -5.79 23.02
CA LYS A 174 -7.85 -6.00 24.45
C LYS A 174 -7.91 -7.49 24.78
#